data_086988696006612411222c4db1af793e
#
_entry.id   086988696006612411222c4db1af793e
#
_cell.length_a   1.000
_cell.length_b   1.000
_cell.length_c   1.000
_cell.angle_alpha   90.00
_cell.angle_beta   90.00
_cell.angle_gamma   90.00
#
_symmetry.space_group_name_H-M   'P 1'
#
loop_
_entity.id
_entity.type
_entity.pdbx_description
1 polymer ?
#
loop_
_entity_poly.entity_id
_entity_poly.type
_entity_poly.pdbx_seq_one_letter_code
_entity_poly.pdbx_strand_id
1 'polypeptide(L)'
;MKAILRAAISMVILLTSPAWADNLADEITGYMDFATYDSGIIVPEQLTQDMFEAAVFIDTRDSDQFEAATIPGATHIEWRDVPSGLEDIPDSGMVILFCNTGSLSAQAVFAARVLGHENVLVLQTGMQGWLQNAAYKP
;
A
#
# COMPACT_ATOMS: atom_id res chain seq x y z
N MET A 1 0.77 72.06 -6.97
CA MET A 1 0.06 70.84 -6.54
C MET A 1 0.62 69.66 -7.34
N LYS A 2 1.39 68.77 -6.70
CA LYS A 2 1.99 67.56 -7.35
C LYS A 2 1.08 66.41 -7.02
N ALA A 3 0.43 65.83 -8.05
CA ALA A 3 -0.36 64.63 -7.91
C ALA A 3 0.58 63.42 -7.90
N ILE A 4 0.56 62.66 -6.79
CA ILE A 4 1.31 61.40 -6.65
C ILE A 4 0.39 60.26 -7.18
N LEU A 5 0.72 59.76 -8.35
CA LEU A 5 0.06 58.60 -8.92
C LEU A 5 0.56 57.33 -8.19
N ARG A 6 -0.26 56.76 -7.33
CA ARG A 6 0.01 55.45 -6.70
C ARG A 6 -0.38 54.34 -7.67
N ALA A 7 0.59 53.72 -8.30
CA ALA A 7 0.40 52.49 -9.05
C ALA A 7 0.21 51.33 -8.07
N ALA A 8 -0.99 50.76 -8.01
CA ALA A 8 -1.24 49.51 -7.30
C ALA A 8 -0.74 48.34 -8.19
N ILE A 9 0.35 47.71 -7.78
CA ILE A 9 0.83 46.48 -8.39
C ILE A 9 -0.01 45.35 -7.81
N SER A 10 -0.99 44.88 -8.59
CA SER A 10 -1.72 43.63 -8.28
C SER A 10 -0.81 42.45 -8.55
N MET A 11 -0.27 41.88 -7.47
CA MET A 11 0.50 40.63 -7.54
C MET A 11 -0.48 39.46 -7.74
N VAL A 12 -0.61 38.99 -8.95
CA VAL A 12 -1.34 37.74 -9.27
C VAL A 12 -0.44 36.56 -8.85
N ILE A 13 -0.76 35.94 -7.72
CA ILE A 13 -0.13 34.68 -7.33
C ILE A 13 -0.77 33.58 -8.18
N LEU A 14 -0.10 33.18 -9.24
CA LEU A 14 -0.42 31.96 -9.98
C LEU A 14 -0.08 30.78 -9.06
N LEU A 15 -1.09 30.13 -8.48
CA LEU A 15 -0.97 28.87 -7.81
C LEU A 15 -0.73 27.79 -8.88
N THR A 16 0.53 27.61 -9.27
CA THR A 16 0.92 26.46 -10.09
C THR A 16 1.08 25.27 -9.17
N SER A 17 0.36 24.18 -9.46
CA SER A 17 0.64 22.89 -8.82
C SER A 17 2.10 22.50 -9.05
N PRO A 18 2.80 21.98 -8.04
CA PRO A 18 4.17 21.54 -8.24
C PRO A 18 4.21 20.36 -9.21
N ALA A 19 5.14 20.37 -10.15
CA ALA A 19 5.24 19.36 -11.23
C ALA A 19 5.32 17.90 -10.72
N TRP A 20 5.81 17.67 -9.50
CA TRP A 20 5.81 16.34 -8.87
C TRP A 20 4.39 15.86 -8.52
N ALA A 21 3.45 16.76 -8.21
CA ALA A 21 2.09 16.38 -7.89
C ALA A 21 1.32 15.95 -9.15
N ASP A 22 1.58 16.59 -10.28
CA ASP A 22 0.99 16.20 -11.56
C ASP A 22 1.52 14.82 -12.00
N ASN A 23 2.82 14.57 -11.86
CA ASN A 23 3.43 13.26 -12.15
C ASN A 23 2.87 12.15 -11.25
N LEU A 24 2.70 12.40 -9.96
CA LEU A 24 2.13 11.42 -9.03
C LEU A 24 0.67 11.10 -9.36
N ALA A 25 -0.13 12.09 -9.74
CA ALA A 25 -1.50 11.88 -10.16
C ALA A 25 -1.59 11.03 -11.43
N ASP A 26 -0.70 11.25 -12.39
CA ASP A 26 -0.63 10.47 -13.63
C ASP A 26 -0.25 9.01 -13.34
N GLU A 27 0.72 8.74 -12.46
CA GLU A 27 1.10 7.38 -12.06
C GLU A 27 -0.06 6.64 -11.35
N ILE A 28 -0.72 7.32 -10.42
CA ILE A 28 -1.90 6.75 -9.73
C ILE A 28 -3.03 6.47 -10.73
N THR A 29 -3.31 7.39 -11.63
CA THR A 29 -4.34 7.23 -12.66
C THR A 29 -4.00 6.05 -13.57
N GLY A 30 -2.75 5.96 -14.03
CA GLY A 30 -2.27 4.85 -14.84
C GLY A 30 -2.46 3.50 -14.16
N TYR A 31 -2.12 3.39 -12.88
CA TYR A 31 -2.38 2.16 -12.10
C TYR A 31 -3.89 1.84 -12.03
N MET A 32 -4.74 2.82 -11.72
CA MET A 32 -6.17 2.60 -11.54
C MET A 32 -6.90 2.26 -12.83
N ASP A 33 -6.48 2.82 -13.97
CA ASP A 33 -7.09 2.56 -15.28
C ASP A 33 -6.92 1.11 -15.76
N PHE A 34 -5.85 0.44 -15.32
CA PHE A 34 -5.54 -0.95 -15.67
C PHE A 34 -5.88 -1.96 -14.58
N ALA A 35 -6.18 -1.51 -13.36
CA ALA A 35 -6.52 -2.38 -12.26
C ALA A 35 -7.90 -3.04 -12.46
N THR A 36 -8.00 -4.35 -12.25
CA THR A 36 -9.27 -5.07 -12.20
C THR A 36 -9.87 -4.99 -10.79
N TYR A 37 -11.14 -5.36 -10.61
CA TYR A 37 -11.82 -5.28 -9.31
C TYR A 37 -11.21 -6.19 -8.22
N ASP A 38 -10.44 -7.21 -8.61
CA ASP A 38 -9.74 -8.14 -7.72
C ASP A 38 -8.21 -7.90 -7.68
N SER A 39 -7.73 -6.87 -8.38
CA SER A 39 -6.31 -6.53 -8.40
C SER A 39 -5.76 -6.28 -7.00
N GLY A 40 -4.70 -6.98 -6.66
CA GLY A 40 -4.01 -6.80 -5.39
C GLY A 40 -4.78 -7.30 -4.16
N ILE A 41 -5.78 -8.19 -4.33
CA ILE A 41 -6.60 -8.72 -3.24
C ILE A 41 -6.56 -10.24 -3.23
N ILE A 42 -6.41 -10.82 -2.03
CA ILE A 42 -6.60 -12.24 -1.77
C ILE A 42 -7.41 -12.41 -0.47
N VAL A 43 -8.32 -13.38 -0.43
CA VAL A 43 -9.10 -13.68 0.78
C VAL A 43 -8.53 -14.92 1.49
N PRO A 44 -8.66 -15.02 2.82
CA PRO A 44 -8.13 -16.16 3.59
C PRO A 44 -8.60 -17.53 3.08
N GLU A 45 -9.84 -17.60 2.58
CA GLU A 45 -10.44 -18.83 2.04
C GLU A 45 -9.76 -19.34 0.74
N GLN A 46 -9.02 -18.47 0.05
CA GLN A 46 -8.27 -18.83 -1.16
C GLN A 46 -6.89 -19.40 -0.85
N LEU A 47 -6.36 -19.21 0.36
CA LEU A 47 -5.02 -19.65 0.75
C LEU A 47 -4.97 -21.16 0.97
N THR A 48 -4.76 -21.91 -0.13
CA THR A 48 -4.45 -23.34 -0.05
C THR A 48 -3.07 -23.55 0.57
N GLN A 49 -2.76 -24.80 0.95
CA GLN A 49 -1.43 -25.15 1.47
C GLN A 49 -0.32 -24.74 0.50
N ASP A 50 -0.44 -25.11 -0.77
CA ASP A 50 0.57 -24.80 -1.79
C ASP A 50 0.78 -23.29 -1.95
N MET A 51 -0.30 -22.51 -1.91
CA MET A 51 -0.22 -21.03 -1.97
C MET A 51 0.43 -20.45 -0.73
N PHE A 52 0.09 -20.97 0.45
CA PHE A 52 0.68 -20.53 1.71
C PHE A 52 2.19 -20.79 1.74
N GLU A 53 2.62 -21.97 1.33
CA GLU A 53 4.04 -22.35 1.31
C GLU A 53 4.86 -21.58 0.25
N ALA A 54 4.21 -21.15 -0.85
CA ALA A 54 4.86 -20.40 -1.91
C ALA A 54 4.87 -18.88 -1.68
N ALA A 55 3.99 -18.34 -0.81
CA ALA A 55 3.84 -16.93 -0.58
C ALA A 55 4.83 -16.39 0.47
N VAL A 56 5.22 -15.13 0.30
CA VAL A 56 5.89 -14.35 1.36
C VAL A 56 4.83 -13.54 2.09
N PHE A 57 4.75 -13.69 3.42
CA PHE A 57 3.84 -12.93 4.26
C PHE A 57 4.58 -11.78 4.95
N ILE A 58 3.98 -10.58 4.93
CA ILE A 58 4.50 -9.39 5.61
C ILE A 58 3.41 -8.85 6.54
N ASP A 59 3.71 -8.86 7.83
CA ASP A 59 2.88 -8.25 8.86
C ASP A 59 3.13 -6.74 8.88
N THR A 60 2.10 -5.95 8.67
CA THR A 60 2.20 -4.49 8.58
C THR A 60 1.68 -3.77 9.83
N ARG A 61 1.44 -4.52 10.91
CA ARG A 61 1.05 -3.96 12.22
C ARG A 61 2.26 -3.36 12.93
N ASP A 62 2.03 -2.80 14.12
CA ASP A 62 3.14 -2.39 14.97
C ASP A 62 3.95 -3.59 15.51
N SER A 63 5.16 -3.33 16.00
CA SER A 63 6.09 -4.35 16.49
C SER A 63 5.51 -5.16 17.65
N ASP A 64 4.78 -4.53 18.57
CA ASP A 64 4.23 -5.21 19.74
C ASP A 64 3.20 -6.28 19.32
N GLN A 65 2.36 -5.98 18.35
CA GLN A 65 1.40 -6.93 17.78
C GLN A 65 2.09 -8.06 17.00
N PHE A 66 3.11 -7.72 16.21
CA PHE A 66 3.90 -8.71 15.48
C PHE A 66 4.59 -9.70 16.43
N GLU A 67 5.26 -9.19 17.47
CA GLU A 67 5.96 -10.00 18.48
C GLU A 67 5.00 -10.87 19.31
N ALA A 68 3.81 -10.36 19.61
CA ALA A 68 2.81 -11.09 20.37
C ALA A 68 2.24 -12.29 19.60
N ALA A 69 1.91 -12.13 18.34
CA ALA A 69 1.43 -13.21 17.47
C ALA A 69 1.37 -12.72 16.01
N THR A 70 1.81 -13.55 15.06
CA THR A 70 1.72 -13.27 13.63
C THR A 70 1.37 -14.52 12.84
N ILE A 71 1.14 -14.40 11.54
CA ILE A 71 1.03 -15.55 10.63
C ILE A 71 2.39 -16.24 10.58
N PRO A 72 2.46 -17.57 10.76
CA PRO A 72 3.74 -18.30 10.76
C PRO A 72 4.58 -18.02 9.52
N GLY A 73 5.85 -17.66 9.74
CA GLY A 73 6.80 -17.34 8.67
C GLY A 73 6.73 -15.90 8.16
N ALA A 74 5.83 -15.07 8.68
CA ALA A 74 5.75 -13.66 8.28
C ALA A 74 6.98 -12.87 8.75
N THR A 75 7.42 -11.94 7.90
CA THR A 75 8.35 -10.86 8.24
C THR A 75 7.59 -9.61 8.66
N HIS A 76 8.28 -8.61 9.19
CA HIS A 76 7.65 -7.39 9.69
C HIS A 76 8.13 -6.15 8.93
N ILE A 77 7.18 -5.40 8.34
CA ILE A 77 7.38 -4.04 7.82
C ILE A 77 6.13 -3.25 8.20
N GLU A 78 6.23 -2.29 9.11
CA GLU A 78 5.09 -1.47 9.53
C GLU A 78 4.50 -0.75 8.32
N TRP A 79 3.17 -0.63 8.22
CA TRP A 79 2.48 -0.21 6.98
C TRP A 79 2.95 1.15 6.41
N ARG A 80 3.36 2.09 7.29
CA ARG A 80 3.87 3.40 6.87
C ARG A 80 5.29 3.33 6.30
N ASP A 81 6.05 2.30 6.65
CA ASP A 81 7.42 2.11 6.21
C ASP A 81 7.51 1.36 4.87
N VAL A 82 6.41 0.74 4.40
CA VAL A 82 6.37 -0.01 3.13
C VAL A 82 6.88 0.81 1.94
N PRO A 83 6.48 2.09 1.73
CA PRO A 83 6.97 2.85 0.57
C PRO A 83 8.48 3.12 0.58
N SER A 84 9.10 3.16 1.75
CA SER A 84 10.55 3.37 1.91
C SER A 84 11.35 2.09 2.07
N GLY A 85 10.69 0.95 2.27
CA GLY A 85 11.31 -0.37 2.44
C GLY A 85 11.02 -1.34 1.29
N LEU A 86 10.80 -0.83 0.08
CA LEU A 86 10.47 -1.68 -1.07
C LEU A 86 11.58 -2.66 -1.44
N GLU A 87 12.84 -2.32 -1.17
CA GLU A 87 13.98 -3.23 -1.39
C GLU A 87 13.94 -4.49 -0.54
N ASP A 88 13.21 -4.48 0.57
CA ASP A 88 13.02 -5.64 1.46
C ASP A 88 11.82 -6.52 1.02
N ILE A 89 11.06 -6.07 0.03
CA ILE A 89 9.90 -6.77 -0.53
C ILE A 89 10.31 -7.47 -1.83
N PRO A 90 10.15 -8.80 -1.96
CA PRO A 90 10.45 -9.49 -3.21
C PRO A 90 9.68 -8.89 -4.40
N ASP A 91 10.35 -8.71 -5.53
CA ASP A 91 9.80 -8.19 -6.79
C ASP A 91 9.09 -9.24 -7.64
N SER A 92 9.12 -10.50 -7.21
CA SER A 92 8.55 -11.65 -7.90
C SER A 92 7.94 -12.64 -6.91
N GLY A 93 7.09 -13.54 -7.42
CA GLY A 93 6.30 -14.44 -6.59
C GLY A 93 5.14 -13.72 -5.89
N MET A 94 4.40 -14.44 -5.08
CA MET A 94 3.27 -13.88 -4.34
C MET A 94 3.73 -13.28 -3.02
N VAL A 95 3.49 -12.00 -2.82
CA VAL A 95 3.76 -11.31 -1.55
C VAL A 95 2.44 -10.83 -0.96
N ILE A 96 2.15 -11.21 0.28
CA ILE A 96 0.87 -10.93 0.94
C ILE A 96 1.11 -10.06 2.17
N LEU A 97 0.60 -8.84 2.12
CA LEU A 97 0.62 -7.90 3.24
C LEU A 97 -0.67 -8.04 4.06
N PHE A 98 -0.56 -8.01 5.37
CA PHE A 98 -1.71 -8.05 6.24
C PHE A 98 -1.54 -7.16 7.48
N CYS A 99 -2.65 -6.63 7.96
CA CYS A 99 -2.80 -6.04 9.29
C CYS A 99 -3.93 -6.76 10.04
N ASN A 100 -4.58 -6.14 11.01
CA ASN A 100 -5.66 -6.79 11.75
C ASN A 100 -6.91 -7.06 10.90
N THR A 101 -7.30 -6.10 10.02
CA THR A 101 -8.55 -6.12 9.25
C THR A 101 -8.35 -5.97 7.75
N GLY A 102 -7.13 -5.77 7.28
CA GLY A 102 -6.83 -5.47 5.88
C GLY A 102 -6.80 -3.97 5.53
N SER A 103 -7.35 -3.09 6.36
CA SER A 103 -7.52 -1.67 6.00
C SER A 103 -6.22 -0.88 5.86
N LEU A 104 -5.27 -1.05 6.77
CA LEU A 104 -3.96 -0.38 6.70
C LEU A 104 -3.05 -1.06 5.68
N SER A 105 -3.06 -2.39 5.66
CA SER A 105 -2.29 -3.14 4.66
C SER A 105 -2.77 -2.89 3.23
N ALA A 106 -4.06 -2.60 3.00
CA ALA A 106 -4.54 -2.19 1.68
C ALA A 106 -3.93 -0.87 1.20
N GLN A 107 -3.70 0.09 2.10
CA GLN A 107 -3.02 1.34 1.76
C GLN A 107 -1.54 1.09 1.43
N ALA A 108 -0.87 0.23 2.18
CA ALA A 108 0.51 -0.18 1.92
C ALA A 108 0.63 -0.92 0.58
N VAL A 109 -0.29 -1.85 0.28
CA VAL A 109 -0.36 -2.57 -1.00
C VAL A 109 -0.58 -1.60 -2.16
N PHE A 110 -1.52 -0.67 -2.04
CA PHE A 110 -1.74 0.35 -3.06
C PHE A 110 -0.45 1.13 -3.35
N ALA A 111 0.22 1.61 -2.30
CA ALA A 111 1.48 2.35 -2.45
C ALA A 111 2.56 1.48 -3.12
N ALA A 112 2.77 0.24 -2.68
CA ALA A 112 3.75 -0.68 -3.25
C ALA A 112 3.46 -0.95 -4.74
N ARG A 113 2.21 -1.18 -5.11
CA ARG A 113 1.80 -1.47 -6.51
C ARG A 113 1.97 -0.26 -7.42
N VAL A 114 1.60 0.95 -6.99
CA VAL A 114 1.85 2.20 -7.72
C VAL A 114 3.36 2.41 -7.94
N LEU A 115 4.19 1.98 -6.98
CA LEU A 115 5.65 2.05 -7.05
C LEU A 115 6.29 0.87 -7.81
N GLY A 116 5.49 0.00 -8.46
CA GLY A 116 5.96 -1.03 -9.38
C GLY A 116 5.99 -2.47 -8.83
N HIS A 117 5.63 -2.71 -7.57
CA HIS A 117 5.53 -4.04 -6.97
C HIS A 117 4.14 -4.67 -7.23
N GLU A 118 3.84 -5.02 -8.49
CA GLU A 118 2.53 -5.54 -8.90
C GLU A 118 2.18 -6.91 -8.30
N ASN A 119 3.17 -7.64 -7.81
CA ASN A 119 3.04 -8.95 -7.18
C ASN A 119 2.58 -8.91 -5.72
N VAL A 120 2.40 -7.70 -5.14
CA VAL A 120 1.98 -7.50 -3.76
C VAL A 120 0.45 -7.51 -3.66
N LEU A 121 -0.08 -8.28 -2.71
CA LEU A 121 -1.51 -8.48 -2.46
C LEU A 121 -1.84 -8.10 -1.02
N VAL A 122 -3.05 -7.59 -0.77
CA VAL A 122 -3.61 -7.45 0.57
C VAL A 122 -4.37 -8.72 0.96
N LEU A 123 -4.13 -9.24 2.15
CA LEU A 123 -5.00 -10.22 2.75
C LEU A 123 -6.27 -9.51 3.25
N GLN A 124 -7.35 -9.64 2.50
CA GLN A 124 -8.64 -9.07 2.86
C GLN A 124 -9.10 -9.65 4.21
N THR A 125 -9.64 -8.83 5.08
CA THR A 125 -9.95 -9.17 6.48
C THR A 125 -8.75 -9.44 7.40
N GLY A 126 -7.54 -9.44 6.89
CA GLY A 126 -6.29 -9.47 7.65
C GLY A 126 -6.14 -10.65 8.60
N MET A 127 -5.44 -10.42 9.70
CA MET A 127 -5.20 -11.43 10.74
C MET A 127 -6.50 -11.99 11.32
N GLN A 128 -7.53 -11.15 11.47
CA GLN A 128 -8.82 -11.59 12.02
C GLN A 128 -9.51 -12.59 11.08
N GLY A 129 -9.54 -12.30 9.79
CA GLY A 129 -10.12 -13.21 8.80
C GLY A 129 -9.31 -14.48 8.63
N TRP A 130 -7.98 -14.38 8.66
CA TRP A 130 -7.11 -15.55 8.60
C TRP A 130 -7.34 -16.50 9.77
N LEU A 131 -7.45 -15.99 10.99
CA LEU A 131 -7.73 -16.79 12.18
C LEU A 131 -9.07 -17.53 12.10
N GLN A 132 -10.08 -16.91 11.46
CA GLN A 132 -11.44 -17.46 11.40
C GLN A 132 -11.63 -18.38 10.18
N ASN A 133 -11.17 -17.98 9.00
CA ASN A 133 -11.63 -18.48 7.72
C ASN A 133 -10.52 -19.04 6.81
N ALA A 134 -9.25 -19.01 7.21
CA ALA A 134 -8.19 -19.49 6.33
C ALA A 134 -8.41 -20.96 5.97
N ALA A 135 -8.33 -21.29 4.67
CA ALA A 135 -8.48 -22.63 4.16
C ALA A 135 -7.35 -23.55 4.65
N TYR A 136 -6.17 -23.00 4.87
CA TYR A 136 -5.01 -23.70 5.45
C TYR A 136 -4.38 -22.85 6.56
N LYS A 137 -3.96 -23.50 7.63
CA LYS A 137 -3.13 -22.97 8.73
C LYS A 137 -2.11 -24.03 9.09
N PRO A 138 -0.79 -23.68 9.08
CA PRO A 138 0.28 -24.61 9.48
C PRO A 138 0.24 -24.93 10.97
#